data_7cd21c558067b489a683d6a03be96273
#
_entry.id   7cd21c558067b489a683d6a03be96273
#
_cell.length_a   1.000
_cell.length_b   1.000
_cell.length_c   1.000
_cell.angle_alpha   90.00
_cell.angle_beta   90.00
_cell.angle_gamma   90.00
#
_symmetry.space_group_name_H-M   'P 1'
#
loop_
_entity.id
_entity.type
_entity.pdbx_description
1 polymer ?
#
loop_
_entity_poly.entity_id
_entity_poly.type
_entity_poly.pdbx_seq_one_letter_code
_entity_poly.pdbx_strand_id
1 'polypeptide(L)'
;VDTLIKCENGEMISLRLDTTLPGCYSREITIKGTKGMFNHDTNTAIVDSMPKELKHKDNAYEAYYDMLPAIWKNVTPEILKKGHGGMDYFQFVRFVDDLRDGRDMTVDVYDAAAWMAITYLSERSIAEGSVPVEIPDFTRGRYKTRPTYDVTDLGLDKA
;
A
#
# COMPACT_ATOMS: atom_id res chain seq x y z
N VAL A 1 14.28 -0.87 -13.92
CA VAL A 1 13.67 -2.20 -13.98
C VAL A 1 12.17 -2.07 -13.87
N ASP A 2 11.43 -2.70 -14.78
CA ASP A 2 9.97 -2.80 -14.73
C ASP A 2 9.59 -4.25 -14.42
N THR A 3 8.77 -4.44 -13.39
CA THR A 3 8.30 -5.75 -12.94
C THR A 3 6.79 -5.80 -12.97
N LEU A 4 6.23 -6.81 -13.64
CA LEU A 4 4.79 -7.08 -13.64
C LEU A 4 4.50 -8.28 -12.76
N ILE A 5 3.60 -8.11 -11.79
CA ILE A 5 3.16 -9.17 -10.89
C ILE A 5 1.68 -9.44 -11.16
N LYS A 6 1.36 -10.69 -11.47
CA LYS A 6 -0.03 -11.15 -11.57
C LYS A 6 -0.42 -11.82 -10.27
N CYS A 7 -1.47 -11.30 -9.63
CA CYS A 7 -2.01 -11.89 -8.42
C CYS A 7 -3.00 -13.02 -8.73
N GLU A 8 -3.29 -13.86 -7.72
CA GLU A 8 -4.13 -15.05 -7.87
C GLU A 8 -5.56 -14.71 -8.33
N ASN A 9 -6.11 -13.61 -7.83
CA ASN A 9 -7.47 -13.17 -8.18
C ASN A 9 -7.54 -12.33 -9.48
N GLY A 10 -6.40 -12.14 -10.17
CA GLY A 10 -6.34 -11.43 -11.44
C GLY A 10 -5.90 -9.97 -11.37
N GLU A 11 -5.65 -9.44 -10.18
CA GLU A 11 -5.06 -8.11 -10.02
C GLU A 11 -3.65 -8.10 -10.61
N MET A 12 -3.26 -6.95 -11.16
CA MET A 12 -1.93 -6.71 -11.72
C MET A 12 -1.25 -5.59 -10.96
N ILE A 13 -0.02 -5.85 -10.52
CA ILE A 13 0.84 -4.83 -9.92
C ILE A 13 1.98 -4.54 -10.90
N SER A 14 2.19 -3.28 -11.23
CA SER A 14 3.35 -2.81 -12.01
C SER A 14 4.27 -2.04 -11.06
N LEU A 15 5.51 -2.48 -10.97
CA LEU A 15 6.54 -1.81 -10.17
C LEU A 15 7.63 -1.30 -11.11
N ARG A 16 8.01 -0.04 -10.94
CA ARG A 16 9.17 0.55 -11.62
C ARG A 16 10.22 0.94 -10.59
N LEU A 17 11.43 0.47 -10.80
CA LEU A 17 12.61 0.91 -10.05
C LEU A 17 13.58 1.60 -11.02
N ASP A 18 13.74 2.89 -10.87
CA ASP A 18 14.72 3.69 -11.58
C ASP A 18 15.52 4.50 -10.55
N THR A 19 16.80 4.18 -10.44
CA THR A 19 17.72 4.80 -9.47
C THR A 19 18.90 5.48 -10.15
N THR A 20 18.96 5.45 -11.48
CA THR A 20 20.16 5.87 -12.24
C THR A 20 19.90 7.08 -13.15
N LEU A 21 18.67 7.31 -13.54
CA LEU A 21 18.31 8.41 -14.42
C LEU A 21 17.87 9.64 -13.62
N PRO A 22 18.15 10.86 -14.12
CA PRO A 22 17.61 12.08 -13.52
C PRO A 22 16.07 12.05 -13.50
N GLY A 23 15.48 12.32 -12.34
CA GLY A 23 14.03 12.36 -12.20
C GLY A 23 13.60 13.04 -10.91
N CYS A 24 12.34 13.42 -10.83
CA CYS A 24 11.72 13.84 -9.59
C CYS A 24 11.51 12.63 -8.69
N TYR A 25 11.60 12.85 -7.37
CA TYR A 25 11.15 11.81 -6.44
C TYR A 25 9.64 11.61 -6.60
N SER A 26 9.24 10.41 -6.94
CA SER A 26 7.84 9.97 -6.94
C SER A 26 7.77 8.49 -6.59
N ARG A 27 6.69 8.10 -5.95
CA ARG A 27 6.34 6.68 -5.78
C ARG A 27 5.45 6.19 -6.90
N GLU A 28 5.00 7.07 -7.80
CA GLU A 28 4.09 6.80 -8.93
C GLU A 28 2.86 5.94 -8.53
N ILE A 29 2.39 6.08 -7.28
CA ILE A 29 1.30 5.23 -6.78
C ILE A 29 0.02 5.58 -7.52
N THR A 30 -0.41 4.64 -8.36
CA THR A 30 -1.72 4.68 -9.02
C THR A 30 -2.47 3.39 -8.71
N ILE A 31 -3.64 3.51 -8.08
CA ILE A 31 -4.51 2.38 -7.78
C ILE A 31 -5.74 2.50 -8.67
N LYS A 32 -6.06 1.43 -9.42
CA LYS A 32 -7.25 1.35 -10.26
C LYS A 32 -8.08 0.16 -9.83
N GLY A 33 -9.31 0.42 -9.44
CA GLY A 33 -10.31 -0.58 -9.08
C GLY A 33 -11.50 -0.55 -10.05
N THR A 34 -12.44 -1.45 -9.86
CA THR A 34 -13.64 -1.55 -10.69
C THR A 34 -14.61 -0.37 -10.52
N LYS A 35 -14.51 0.38 -9.43
CA LYS A 35 -15.41 1.49 -9.08
C LYS A 35 -14.70 2.83 -8.91
N GLY A 36 -13.40 2.89 -9.18
CA GLY A 36 -12.67 4.14 -9.04
C GLY A 36 -11.17 3.98 -9.21
N MET A 37 -10.48 5.11 -9.14
CA MET A 37 -9.02 5.17 -9.17
C MET A 37 -8.51 6.21 -8.19
N PHE A 38 -7.26 6.04 -7.77
CA PHE A 38 -6.49 7.03 -7.03
C PHE A 38 -5.11 7.20 -7.68
N ASN A 39 -4.65 8.44 -7.80
CA ASN A 39 -3.29 8.77 -8.21
C ASN A 39 -2.67 9.68 -7.15
N HIS A 40 -1.55 9.25 -6.60
CA HIS A 40 -0.85 9.96 -5.52
C HIS A 40 -0.21 11.28 -5.99
N ASP A 41 0.42 11.28 -7.16
CA ASP A 41 1.22 12.44 -7.62
C ASP A 41 0.34 13.65 -7.94
N THR A 42 -0.88 13.41 -8.39
CA THR A 42 -1.88 14.46 -8.65
C THR A 42 -2.87 14.64 -7.52
N ASN A 43 -2.77 13.84 -6.45
CA ASN A 43 -3.76 13.81 -5.37
C ASN A 43 -5.20 13.66 -5.87
N THR A 44 -5.40 12.83 -6.89
CA THR A 44 -6.68 12.71 -7.56
C THR A 44 -7.35 11.38 -7.22
N ALA A 45 -8.58 11.45 -6.74
CA ALA A 45 -9.48 10.29 -6.60
C ALA A 45 -10.67 10.46 -7.54
N ILE A 46 -10.98 9.43 -8.31
CA ILE A 46 -12.15 9.36 -9.18
C ILE A 46 -12.95 8.13 -8.77
N VAL A 47 -14.22 8.33 -8.42
CA VAL A 47 -15.15 7.27 -8.03
C VAL A 47 -16.37 7.31 -8.94
N ASP A 48 -16.94 6.15 -9.28
CA ASP A 48 -18.07 6.06 -10.24
C ASP A 48 -19.26 6.96 -9.86
N SER A 49 -19.54 7.09 -8.57
CA SER A 49 -20.60 7.95 -8.03
C SER A 49 -20.25 9.43 -7.97
N MET A 50 -19.04 9.82 -8.39
CA MET A 50 -18.54 11.19 -8.33
C MET A 50 -19.36 12.13 -9.23
N PRO A 51 -19.72 13.34 -8.76
CA PRO A 51 -20.27 14.39 -9.60
C PRO A 51 -19.38 14.68 -10.81
N LYS A 52 -20.00 14.91 -11.98
CA LYS A 52 -19.25 15.13 -13.23
C LYS A 52 -18.24 16.29 -13.13
N GLU A 53 -18.58 17.29 -12.35
CA GLU A 53 -17.76 18.48 -12.13
C GLU A 53 -16.42 18.20 -11.44
N LEU A 54 -16.35 17.07 -10.71
CA LEU A 54 -15.14 16.66 -10.00
C LEU A 54 -14.25 15.71 -10.81
N LYS A 55 -14.78 15.06 -11.87
CA LYS A 55 -14.06 14.00 -12.60
C LYS A 55 -12.75 14.42 -13.26
N HIS A 56 -12.56 15.71 -13.48
CA HIS A 56 -11.34 16.26 -14.11
C HIS A 56 -10.69 17.33 -13.23
N LYS A 57 -10.99 17.33 -11.95
CA LYS A 57 -10.45 18.29 -11.00
C LYS A 57 -9.28 17.66 -10.24
N ASP A 58 -8.13 18.31 -10.27
CA ASP A 58 -7.00 17.95 -9.43
C ASP A 58 -7.37 18.12 -7.94
N ASN A 59 -6.74 17.31 -7.07
CA ASN A 59 -7.04 17.30 -5.63
C ASN A 59 -8.48 16.92 -5.28
N ALA A 60 -9.19 16.21 -6.15
CA ALA A 60 -10.58 15.82 -5.92
C ALA A 60 -10.75 14.84 -4.74
N TYR A 61 -9.65 14.29 -4.21
CA TYR A 61 -9.71 13.44 -3.01
C TYR A 61 -10.28 14.18 -1.79
N GLU A 62 -10.17 15.51 -1.73
CA GLU A 62 -10.74 16.32 -0.64
C GLU A 62 -12.25 16.12 -0.51
N ALA A 63 -12.94 15.83 -1.60
CA ALA A 63 -14.36 15.51 -1.60
C ALA A 63 -14.70 14.23 -0.83
N TYR A 64 -13.69 13.39 -0.58
CA TYR A 64 -13.81 12.11 0.12
C TYR A 64 -13.13 12.11 1.48
N TYR A 65 -12.77 13.29 2.00
CA TYR A 65 -12.08 13.41 3.28
C TYR A 65 -12.85 12.72 4.42
N ASP A 66 -14.17 12.78 4.41
CA ASP A 66 -15.01 12.11 5.41
C ASP A 66 -14.94 10.57 5.34
N MET A 67 -14.47 10.03 4.23
CA MET A 67 -14.28 8.58 4.05
C MET A 67 -12.90 8.09 4.49
N LEU A 68 -12.01 8.99 4.88
CA LEU A 68 -10.70 8.60 5.39
C LEU A 68 -10.84 7.81 6.70
N PRO A 69 -9.97 6.83 6.94
CA PRO A 69 -9.86 6.18 8.24
C PRO A 69 -9.67 7.20 9.37
N ALA A 70 -10.23 6.91 10.54
CA ALA A 70 -10.20 7.80 11.71
C ALA A 70 -8.78 8.27 12.05
N ILE A 71 -7.80 7.40 11.91
CA ILE A 71 -6.38 7.72 12.12
C ILE A 71 -5.91 8.94 11.32
N TRP A 72 -6.32 9.05 10.05
CA TRP A 72 -5.92 10.17 9.20
C TRP A 72 -6.73 11.43 9.45
N LYS A 73 -7.96 11.31 9.99
CA LYS A 73 -8.78 12.46 10.38
C LYS A 73 -8.27 13.14 11.65
N ASN A 74 -7.68 12.37 12.55
CA ASN A 74 -7.25 12.82 13.88
C ASN A 74 -5.74 13.09 13.95
N VAL A 75 -5.06 13.20 12.81
CA VAL A 75 -3.63 13.51 12.77
C VAL A 75 -3.37 14.94 13.21
N THR A 76 -2.54 15.08 14.23
CA THR A 76 -2.10 16.42 14.70
C THR A 76 -0.84 16.87 13.94
N PRO A 77 -0.57 18.21 13.89
CA PRO A 77 0.67 18.71 13.30
C PRO A 77 1.95 18.14 13.94
N GLU A 78 1.90 17.77 15.22
CA GLU A 78 3.00 17.14 15.94
C GLU A 78 3.25 15.72 15.44
N ILE A 79 2.19 14.96 15.15
CA ILE A 79 2.31 13.61 14.56
C ILE A 79 2.87 13.69 13.15
N LEU A 80 2.43 14.63 12.33
CA LEU A 80 2.94 14.81 10.96
C LEU A 80 4.46 15.09 10.90
N LYS A 81 5.04 15.65 11.97
CA LYS A 81 6.48 15.89 12.08
C LYS A 81 7.28 14.64 12.47
N LYS A 82 6.62 13.57 12.89
CA LYS A 82 7.26 12.32 13.29
C LYS A 82 7.44 11.45 12.04
N GLY A 83 8.65 11.30 11.56
CA GLY A 83 9.07 10.45 10.44
C GLY A 83 8.05 10.21 9.31
N HIS A 84 8.44 10.50 8.08
CA HIS A 84 7.64 10.26 6.87
C HIS A 84 6.18 10.75 6.95
N GLY A 85 5.96 11.96 7.49
CA GLY A 85 4.60 12.52 7.60
C GLY A 85 3.72 11.81 8.64
N GLY A 86 4.32 11.22 9.67
CA GLY A 86 3.63 10.50 10.73
C GLY A 86 3.46 9.00 10.50
N MET A 87 3.81 8.47 9.32
CA MET A 87 3.66 7.05 9.02
C MET A 87 4.45 6.17 9.98
N ASP A 88 5.71 6.54 10.28
CA ASP A 88 6.56 5.77 11.21
C ASP A 88 5.94 5.71 12.61
N TYR A 89 5.37 6.83 13.07
CA TYR A 89 4.68 6.88 14.35
C TYR A 89 3.51 5.89 14.41
N PHE A 90 2.67 5.87 13.40
CA PHE A 90 1.52 4.96 13.37
C PHE A 90 1.92 3.50 13.26
N GLN A 91 2.95 3.17 12.50
CA GLN A 91 3.47 1.81 12.42
C GLN A 91 3.99 1.33 13.79
N PHE A 92 4.75 2.17 14.50
CA PHE A 92 5.25 1.81 15.83
C PHE A 92 4.14 1.71 16.87
N VAL A 93 3.17 2.61 16.85
CA VAL A 93 2.00 2.53 17.75
C VAL A 93 1.28 1.21 17.54
N ARG A 94 0.97 0.86 16.30
CA ARG A 94 0.31 -0.41 15.98
C ARG A 94 1.12 -1.61 16.43
N PHE A 95 2.41 -1.63 16.14
CA PHE A 95 3.29 -2.72 16.54
C PHE A 95 3.32 -2.92 18.05
N VAL A 96 3.45 -1.84 18.82
CA VAL A 96 3.48 -1.89 20.29
C VAL A 96 2.13 -2.35 20.84
N ASP A 97 1.01 -1.86 20.27
CA ASP A 97 -0.32 -2.23 20.71
C ASP A 97 -0.63 -3.72 20.42
N ASP A 98 -0.23 -4.22 19.26
CA ASP A 98 -0.38 -5.64 18.92
C ASP A 98 0.41 -6.53 19.89
N LEU A 99 1.65 -6.14 20.21
CA LEU A 99 2.46 -6.85 21.21
C LEU A 99 1.84 -6.84 22.60
N ARG A 100 1.41 -5.66 23.06
CA ARG A 100 0.83 -5.48 24.40
C ARG A 100 -0.47 -6.28 24.57
N ASP A 101 -1.29 -6.30 23.52
CA ASP A 101 -2.60 -6.94 23.54
C ASP A 101 -2.52 -8.42 23.13
N GLY A 102 -1.33 -8.93 22.80
CA GLY A 102 -1.13 -10.33 22.37
C GLY A 102 -1.83 -10.65 21.05
N ARG A 103 -2.00 -9.65 20.18
CA ARG A 103 -2.62 -9.85 18.86
C ARG A 103 -1.57 -10.28 17.82
N ASP A 104 -2.05 -10.94 16.78
CA ASP A 104 -1.22 -11.18 15.61
C ASP A 104 -0.86 -9.85 14.94
N MET A 105 0.37 -9.78 14.44
CA MET A 105 0.84 -8.59 13.72
C MET A 105 0.02 -8.36 12.45
N THR A 106 -0.39 -7.13 12.23
CA THR A 106 -1.11 -6.71 11.03
C THR A 106 -0.28 -6.97 9.76
N VAL A 107 1.02 -6.71 9.83
CA VAL A 107 2.02 -7.08 8.83
C VAL A 107 2.99 -8.04 9.51
N ASP A 108 3.06 -9.28 9.05
CA ASP A 108 3.90 -10.29 9.64
C ASP A 108 5.18 -10.57 8.83
N VAL A 109 5.98 -11.49 9.32
CA VAL A 109 7.24 -11.90 8.68
C VAL A 109 7.02 -12.52 7.29
N TYR A 110 5.87 -13.13 7.04
CA TYR A 110 5.56 -13.73 5.74
C TYR A 110 5.21 -12.67 4.70
N ASP A 111 4.52 -11.60 5.09
CA ASP A 111 4.29 -10.42 4.25
C ASP A 111 5.63 -9.79 3.87
N ALA A 112 6.50 -9.58 4.86
CA ALA A 112 7.83 -9.02 4.62
C ALA A 112 8.67 -9.91 3.69
N ALA A 113 8.65 -11.23 3.89
CA ALA A 113 9.36 -12.18 3.03
C ALA A 113 8.84 -12.14 1.59
N ALA A 114 7.52 -12.10 1.39
CA ALA A 114 6.90 -12.01 0.08
C ALA A 114 7.28 -10.71 -0.65
N TRP A 115 7.26 -9.57 0.04
CA TRP A 115 7.64 -8.28 -0.55
C TRP A 115 9.13 -8.24 -0.91
N MET A 116 10.01 -8.72 -0.04
CA MET A 116 11.45 -8.74 -0.29
C MET A 116 11.86 -9.72 -1.40
N ALA A 117 11.11 -10.80 -1.59
CA ALA A 117 11.38 -11.77 -2.65
C ALA A 117 11.26 -11.15 -4.06
N ILE A 118 10.44 -10.12 -4.24
CA ILE A 118 10.20 -9.47 -5.53
C ILE A 118 11.50 -8.95 -6.14
N THR A 119 12.40 -8.38 -5.34
CA THR A 119 13.69 -7.88 -5.85
C THR A 119 14.52 -9.01 -6.48
N TYR A 120 14.70 -10.09 -5.74
CA TYR A 120 15.46 -11.26 -6.23
C TYR A 120 14.79 -11.93 -7.43
N LEU A 121 13.47 -12.09 -7.39
CA LEU A 121 12.72 -12.73 -8.47
C LEU A 121 12.71 -11.88 -9.74
N SER A 122 12.69 -10.57 -9.63
CA SER A 122 12.83 -9.66 -10.78
C SER A 122 14.20 -9.80 -11.42
N GLU A 123 15.28 -9.84 -10.61
CA GLU A 123 16.64 -10.07 -11.09
C GLU A 123 16.75 -11.42 -11.80
N ARG A 124 16.22 -12.47 -11.19
CA ARG A 124 16.21 -13.83 -11.77
C ARG A 124 15.46 -13.87 -13.09
N SER A 125 14.24 -13.27 -13.15
CA SER A 125 13.46 -13.19 -14.39
C SER A 125 14.27 -12.55 -15.51
N ILE A 126 14.94 -11.41 -15.25
CA ILE A 126 15.78 -10.71 -16.23
C ILE A 126 16.94 -11.62 -16.70
N ALA A 127 17.65 -12.25 -15.77
CA ALA A 127 18.78 -13.13 -16.08
C ALA A 127 18.36 -14.33 -16.94
N GLU A 128 17.14 -14.83 -16.77
CA GLU A 128 16.57 -15.94 -17.53
C GLU A 128 15.87 -15.49 -18.84
N GLY A 129 16.01 -14.22 -19.26
CA GLY A 129 15.41 -13.69 -20.50
C GLY A 129 14.02 -13.10 -20.34
N SER A 130 13.71 -12.56 -19.17
CA SER A 130 12.42 -11.95 -18.81
C SER A 130 11.26 -12.96 -18.81
N VAL A 131 11.54 -14.17 -18.40
CA VAL A 131 10.52 -15.21 -18.25
C VAL A 131 9.73 -15.02 -16.96
N PRO A 132 8.45 -15.47 -16.92
CA PRO A 132 7.70 -15.49 -15.67
C PRO A 132 8.36 -16.40 -14.63
N VAL A 133 8.44 -15.93 -13.38
CA VAL A 133 8.94 -16.70 -12.25
C VAL A 133 7.87 -16.74 -11.14
N GLU A 134 7.73 -17.88 -10.48
CA GLU A 134 6.78 -18.05 -9.40
C GLU A 134 7.26 -17.36 -8.13
N ILE A 135 6.33 -16.69 -7.43
CA ILE A 135 6.58 -16.16 -6.09
C ILE A 135 6.37 -17.31 -5.08
N PRO A 136 7.38 -17.66 -4.27
CA PRO A 136 7.25 -18.73 -3.30
C PRO A 136 6.17 -18.44 -2.26
N ASP A 137 5.39 -19.45 -1.91
CA ASP A 137 4.48 -19.36 -0.77
C ASP A 137 5.25 -19.61 0.54
N PHE A 138 5.62 -18.53 1.22
CA PHE A 138 6.31 -18.56 2.51
C PHE A 138 5.41 -19.04 3.65
N THR A 139 4.08 -19.01 3.47
CA THR A 139 3.10 -19.34 4.49
C THR A 139 2.74 -20.83 4.53
N ARG A 140 3.18 -21.61 3.55
CA ARG A 140 2.79 -23.03 3.36
C ARG A 140 1.27 -23.19 3.26
N GLY A 141 0.62 -22.36 2.47
CA GLY A 141 -0.82 -22.37 2.23
C GLY A 141 -1.67 -21.60 3.25
N ARG A 142 -1.08 -21.11 4.35
CA ARG A 142 -1.86 -20.43 5.40
C ARG A 142 -2.45 -19.09 4.94
N TYR A 143 -1.90 -18.44 3.93
CA TYR A 143 -2.46 -17.21 3.39
C TYR A 143 -3.92 -17.37 2.92
N LYS A 144 -4.32 -18.58 2.50
CA LYS A 144 -5.68 -18.88 2.02
C LYS A 144 -6.73 -18.84 3.14
N THR A 145 -6.31 -19.06 4.37
CA THR A 145 -7.19 -19.13 5.55
C THR A 145 -6.91 -18.02 6.56
N ARG A 146 -5.88 -17.21 6.33
CA ARG A 146 -5.54 -16.08 7.17
C ARG A 146 -6.68 -15.06 7.16
N PRO A 147 -7.13 -14.56 8.34
CA PRO A 147 -8.10 -13.50 8.40
C PRO A 147 -7.59 -12.26 7.66
N THR A 148 -8.49 -11.56 6.97
CA THR A 148 -8.18 -10.24 6.42
C THR A 148 -8.16 -9.25 7.58
N TYR A 149 -7.02 -8.62 7.82
CA TYR A 149 -6.92 -7.56 8.82
C TYR A 149 -7.30 -6.23 8.21
N ASP A 150 -8.13 -5.47 8.92
CA ASP A 150 -8.34 -4.07 8.59
C ASP A 150 -7.12 -3.26 9.07
N VAL A 151 -6.24 -2.95 8.14
CA VAL A 151 -5.05 -2.13 8.40
C VAL A 151 -5.40 -0.68 8.75
N THR A 152 -6.65 -0.28 8.57
CA THR A 152 -7.13 1.07 8.88
C THR A 152 -7.67 1.19 10.30
N ASP A 153 -8.01 0.08 10.95
CA ASP A 153 -8.36 0.03 12.38
C ASP A 153 -7.06 -0.04 13.21
N LEU A 154 -6.52 1.10 13.53
CA LEU A 154 -5.30 1.22 14.33
C LEU A 154 -5.58 1.30 15.84
N GLY A 155 -6.81 1.04 16.26
CA GLY A 155 -7.17 1.01 17.69
C GLY A 155 -7.00 2.34 18.42
N LEU A 156 -6.87 3.44 17.68
CA LEU A 156 -6.68 4.78 18.26
C LEU A 156 -7.97 5.39 18.81
N ASP A 157 -9.09 4.73 18.62
CA ASP A 157 -10.37 5.14 19.23
C ASP A 157 -10.42 4.89 20.76
N LYS A 158 -9.34 4.33 21.30
CA LYS A 158 -9.22 3.97 22.74
C LYS A 158 -8.25 4.84 23.53
N ALA A 159 -7.74 5.93 22.93
CA ALA A 159 -6.85 6.87 23.60
C ALA A 159 -7.58 8.12 24.09
#